data_c8511fa0218bf9025599247121fc71f8
#
_entry.id   c8511fa0218bf9025599247121fc71f8
#
_cell.length_a   1.000
_cell.length_b   1.000
_cell.length_c   1.000
_cell.angle_alpha   90.00
_cell.angle_beta   90.00
_cell.angle_gamma   90.00
#
_symmetry.space_group_name_H-M   'P 1'
#
loop_
_entity.id
_entity.type
_entity.pdbx_description
1 polymer ?
#
loop_
_entity_poly.entity_id
_entity_poly.type
_entity_poly.pdbx_seq_one_letter_code
_entity_poly.pdbx_strand_id
1 'polypeptide(L)'
;MIVGTVKEIKNHEYRVGLTPESVHELTAHGHAVLVETGAGEGIGAHDALYERAGATIIATAAEVFARAEMIVKVKEPQAVERAMLRPGQILYTYLHLAPDPEQTRDLIASGATCIAYETVTDASGGLPLLKPMSQVAGRMSIQAGATALEKAHGGRGVLLGGVPGVLPAKVVVIGGGVVGFNAAQMAAGLGADVTILDRNPEVLEKLGMYFEARAKTRFSNRANLAECVAEADLVIGAVLIPGAAAPKLVSADMLKTMKKGAVLVDVAIDQGGCFETSHATTHAEPTYIIDGIVHYCVANMPGAVARTSTYALNNVTLPHALRIAELGWKDALRRDPHLLAGLNVWDGKVTYKAVADDLGLPYTPAEDAIA
;
A
#
# COMPACT_ATOMS: atom_id res chain seq x y z
N MET A 1 20.53 17.93 8.79
CA MET A 1 19.21 17.63 9.40
C MET A 1 19.32 16.43 10.31
N ILE A 2 18.52 16.36 11.39
CA ILE A 2 18.38 15.16 12.22
C ILE A 2 17.14 14.42 11.74
N VAL A 3 17.32 13.22 11.20
CA VAL A 3 16.25 12.36 10.68
C VAL A 3 15.98 11.25 11.69
N GLY A 4 14.72 11.00 12.02
CA GLY A 4 14.32 9.97 12.98
C GLY A 4 13.43 8.91 12.33
N THR A 5 13.60 7.65 12.71
CA THR A 5 12.64 6.58 12.43
C THR A 5 12.35 5.81 13.70
N VAL A 6 11.10 5.43 13.88
CA VAL A 6 10.61 4.75 15.08
C VAL A 6 10.07 3.37 14.73
N LYS A 7 9.91 2.53 15.73
CA LYS A 7 9.20 1.27 15.59
C LYS A 7 7.72 1.52 15.30
N GLU A 8 7.19 0.85 14.29
CA GLU A 8 5.75 0.92 14.01
C GLU A 8 4.95 0.21 15.11
N ILE A 9 3.91 0.87 15.59
CA ILE A 9 3.09 0.38 16.70
C ILE A 9 1.66 0.01 16.30
N LYS A 10 1.29 0.22 15.02
CA LYS A 10 0.02 -0.24 14.47
C LYS A 10 0.00 -1.77 14.48
N ASN A 11 -1.16 -2.35 14.78
CA ASN A 11 -1.32 -3.80 14.85
C ASN A 11 -0.89 -4.49 13.54
N HIS A 12 -0.06 -5.52 13.65
CA HIS A 12 0.53 -6.26 12.51
C HIS A 12 1.30 -5.38 11.51
N GLU A 13 1.90 -4.28 11.97
CA GLU A 13 2.83 -3.50 11.18
C GLU A 13 4.27 -3.83 11.62
N TYR A 14 5.00 -4.45 10.72
CA TYR A 14 6.37 -4.94 10.96
C TYR A 14 7.40 -4.25 10.06
N ARG A 15 6.97 -3.33 9.20
CA ARG A 15 7.85 -2.50 8.36
C ARG A 15 8.52 -1.42 9.19
N VAL A 16 9.51 -0.75 8.60
CA VAL A 16 10.20 0.39 9.21
C VAL A 16 10.45 1.49 8.16
N GLY A 17 10.44 2.74 8.58
CA GLY A 17 10.58 3.90 7.70
C GLY A 17 11.93 3.99 6.99
N LEU A 18 13.00 3.56 7.64
CA LEU A 18 14.36 3.57 7.08
C LEU A 18 15.01 2.19 7.22
N THR A 19 15.62 1.69 6.15
CA THR A 19 16.52 0.53 6.19
C THR A 19 17.93 0.95 6.60
N PRO A 20 18.81 0.01 7.02
CA PRO A 20 20.22 0.32 7.27
C PRO A 20 20.92 0.98 6.07
N GLU A 21 20.59 0.55 4.85
CA GLU A 21 21.13 1.14 3.62
C GLU A 21 20.65 2.59 3.44
N SER A 22 19.38 2.88 3.73
CA SER A 22 18.86 4.26 3.71
C SER A 22 19.51 5.13 4.77
N VAL A 23 19.80 4.58 5.94
CA VAL A 23 20.56 5.27 7.00
C VAL A 23 21.98 5.58 6.52
N HIS A 24 22.64 4.60 5.90
CA HIS A 24 24.00 4.80 5.38
C HIS A 24 24.06 5.95 4.36
N GLU A 25 23.09 6.02 3.44
CA GLU A 25 23.01 7.12 2.47
C GLU A 25 22.79 8.48 3.16
N LEU A 26 21.84 8.57 4.10
CA LEU A 26 21.59 9.79 4.85
C LEU A 26 22.84 10.26 5.62
N THR A 27 23.55 9.33 6.29
CA THR A 27 24.77 9.66 7.04
C THR A 27 25.93 10.03 6.12
N ALA A 28 26.08 9.38 4.97
CA ALA A 28 27.06 9.72 3.94
C ALA A 28 26.86 11.14 3.39
N HIS A 29 25.60 11.63 3.37
CA HIS A 29 25.26 13.01 3.02
C HIS A 29 25.36 14.00 4.20
N GLY A 30 25.90 13.57 5.34
CA GLY A 30 26.15 14.45 6.49
C GLY A 30 24.96 14.69 7.40
N HIS A 31 23.90 13.89 7.29
CA HIS A 31 22.75 13.96 8.18
C HIS A 31 22.92 13.04 9.39
N ALA A 32 22.44 13.46 10.55
CA ALA A 32 22.36 12.59 11.73
C ALA A 32 21.08 11.75 11.66
N VAL A 33 21.18 10.45 11.93
CA VAL A 33 20.02 9.55 11.92
C VAL A 33 19.83 8.93 13.30
N LEU A 34 18.60 9.06 13.83
CA LEU A 34 18.15 8.47 15.08
C LEU A 34 17.20 7.31 14.77
N VAL A 35 17.47 6.14 15.34
CA VAL A 35 16.64 4.95 15.16
C VAL A 35 16.20 4.44 16.52
N GLU A 36 14.90 4.28 16.73
CA GLU A 36 14.40 3.63 17.93
C GLU A 36 14.87 2.18 17.99
N THR A 37 15.30 1.74 19.18
CA THR A 37 15.75 0.36 19.39
C THR A 37 14.68 -0.64 18.95
N GLY A 38 15.09 -1.66 18.21
CA GLY A 38 14.20 -2.70 17.71
C GLY A 38 13.27 -2.27 16.57
N ALA A 39 13.43 -1.05 16.01
CA ALA A 39 12.56 -0.57 14.92
C ALA A 39 12.63 -1.46 13.67
N GLY A 40 13.79 -2.04 13.37
CA GLY A 40 14.02 -2.89 12.20
C GLY A 40 13.85 -4.40 12.45
N GLU A 41 13.47 -4.83 13.65
CA GLU A 41 13.35 -6.26 13.98
C GLU A 41 12.40 -7.02 13.04
N GLY A 42 11.28 -6.40 12.66
CA GLY A 42 10.30 -7.00 11.77
C GLY A 42 10.81 -7.30 10.36
N ILE A 43 11.92 -6.70 9.96
CA ILE A 43 12.58 -6.95 8.67
C ILE A 43 13.91 -7.70 8.80
N GLY A 44 14.28 -8.12 10.04
CA GLY A 44 15.54 -8.77 10.36
C GLY A 44 16.73 -7.80 10.36
N ALA A 45 16.50 -6.51 10.57
CA ALA A 45 17.52 -5.48 10.72
C ALA A 45 17.65 -5.08 12.20
N HIS A 46 18.57 -5.74 12.92
CA HIS A 46 18.84 -5.46 14.33
C HIS A 46 19.61 -4.15 14.51
N ASP A 47 19.57 -3.57 15.70
CA ASP A 47 20.19 -2.28 16.05
C ASP A 47 21.65 -2.17 15.58
N ALA A 48 22.45 -3.23 15.75
CA ALA A 48 23.85 -3.26 15.31
C ALA A 48 24.04 -3.04 13.79
N LEU A 49 23.01 -3.31 12.95
CA LEU A 49 23.07 -2.99 11.52
C LEU A 49 22.91 -1.49 11.29
N TYR A 50 22.03 -0.86 12.03
CA TYR A 50 21.83 0.58 11.99
C TYR A 50 23.02 1.36 12.54
N GLU A 51 23.63 0.90 13.65
CA GLU A 51 24.85 1.49 14.18
C GLU A 51 26.00 1.44 13.18
N ARG A 52 26.21 0.29 12.50
CA ARG A 52 27.19 0.16 11.42
C ARG A 52 26.93 1.08 10.23
N ALA A 53 25.65 1.39 9.98
CA ALA A 53 25.23 2.34 8.94
C ALA A 53 25.41 3.80 9.37
N GLY A 54 25.79 4.06 10.63
CA GLY A 54 26.05 5.40 11.17
C GLY A 54 24.89 6.00 11.98
N ALA A 55 23.84 5.24 12.28
CA ALA A 55 22.76 5.72 13.14
C ALA A 55 23.14 5.75 14.62
N THR A 56 22.46 6.60 15.36
CA THR A 56 22.41 6.54 16.83
C THR A 56 21.14 5.81 17.25
N ILE A 57 21.30 4.72 18.00
CA ILE A 57 20.17 3.98 18.56
C ILE A 57 19.63 4.73 19.79
N ILE A 58 18.32 4.91 19.82
CA ILE A 58 17.57 5.65 20.84
C ILE A 58 16.59 4.71 21.52
N ALA A 59 16.50 4.79 22.84
CA ALA A 59 15.74 3.83 23.64
C ALA A 59 14.22 3.92 23.44
N THR A 60 13.67 5.11 23.11
CA THR A 60 12.22 5.34 23.04
C THR A 60 11.83 6.19 21.85
N ALA A 61 10.62 5.94 21.32
CA ALA A 61 10.03 6.80 20.28
C ALA A 61 9.94 8.26 20.74
N ALA A 62 9.55 8.51 21.99
CA ALA A 62 9.43 9.87 22.53
C ALA A 62 10.71 10.67 22.41
N GLU A 63 11.87 10.05 22.67
CA GLU A 63 13.16 10.72 22.51
C GLU A 63 13.51 10.95 21.03
N VAL A 64 13.16 10.02 20.14
CA VAL A 64 13.32 10.22 18.69
C VAL A 64 12.47 11.41 18.22
N PHE A 65 11.17 11.44 18.58
CA PHE A 65 10.28 12.56 18.22
C PHE A 65 10.77 13.90 18.79
N ALA A 66 11.26 13.92 20.01
CA ALA A 66 11.75 15.15 20.65
C ALA A 66 12.99 15.73 19.94
N ARG A 67 13.86 14.89 19.37
CA ARG A 67 15.17 15.29 18.81
C ARG A 67 15.17 15.43 17.31
N ALA A 68 14.41 14.61 16.58
CA ALA A 68 14.41 14.62 15.13
C ALA A 68 13.72 15.86 14.55
N GLU A 69 14.25 16.39 13.47
CA GLU A 69 13.64 17.44 12.66
C GLU A 69 12.66 16.86 11.62
N MET A 70 12.96 15.64 11.13
CA MET A 70 12.11 14.88 10.23
C MET A 70 11.90 13.47 10.79
N ILE A 71 10.64 13.06 10.91
CA ILE A 71 10.26 11.69 11.25
C ILE A 71 9.86 10.98 9.96
N VAL A 72 10.51 9.85 9.69
CA VAL A 72 10.22 8.97 8.56
C VAL A 72 9.58 7.69 9.08
N LYS A 73 8.35 7.43 8.66
CA LYS A 73 7.57 6.25 9.05
C LYS A 73 7.04 5.51 7.81
N VAL A 74 6.36 4.40 8.04
CA VAL A 74 5.60 3.70 6.99
C VAL A 74 4.13 4.02 7.11
N LYS A 75 3.53 3.79 8.28
CA LYS A 75 2.10 4.00 8.51
C LYS A 75 1.81 5.31 9.22
N GLU A 76 0.55 5.71 9.11
CA GLU A 76 0.00 6.87 9.80
C GLU A 76 0.31 6.83 11.30
N PRO A 77 0.69 7.97 11.89
CA PRO A 77 1.04 8.03 13.31
C PRO A 77 -0.19 7.74 14.18
N GLN A 78 -0.03 6.83 15.13
CA GLN A 78 -1.08 6.52 16.09
C GLN A 78 -1.24 7.67 17.11
N ALA A 79 -2.35 7.70 17.88
CA ALA A 79 -2.68 8.81 18.78
C ALA A 79 -1.52 9.21 19.71
N VAL A 80 -0.81 8.23 20.28
CA VAL A 80 0.34 8.48 21.15
C VAL A 80 1.51 9.12 20.40
N GLU A 81 1.69 8.82 19.11
CA GLU A 81 2.73 9.40 18.26
C GLU A 81 2.34 10.81 17.80
N ARG A 82 1.06 11.02 17.46
CA ARG A 82 0.54 12.34 17.08
C ARG A 82 0.74 13.37 18.21
N ALA A 83 0.57 12.93 19.46
CA ALA A 83 0.78 13.77 20.65
C ALA A 83 2.26 14.18 20.86
N MET A 84 3.22 13.48 20.22
CA MET A 84 4.65 13.81 20.32
C MET A 84 5.13 14.76 19.20
N LEU A 85 4.29 15.00 18.19
CA LEU A 85 4.62 15.92 17.10
C LEU A 85 4.64 17.37 17.61
N ARG A 86 5.46 18.19 16.97
CA ARG A 86 5.65 19.59 17.36
C ARG A 86 5.65 20.53 16.14
N PRO A 87 5.33 21.81 16.32
CA PRO A 87 5.35 22.79 15.26
C PRO A 87 6.67 22.80 14.47
N GLY A 88 6.58 22.82 13.15
CA GLY A 88 7.71 22.84 12.24
C GLY A 88 8.43 21.51 12.05
N GLN A 89 8.10 20.46 12.80
CA GLN A 89 8.64 19.12 12.58
C GLN A 89 8.07 18.53 11.30
N ILE A 90 8.89 17.85 10.52
CA ILE A 90 8.46 17.17 9.30
C ILE A 90 8.02 15.74 9.63
N LEU A 91 6.82 15.36 9.17
CA LEU A 91 6.36 13.98 9.17
C LEU A 91 6.25 13.50 7.72
N TYR A 92 7.01 12.47 7.36
CA TYR A 92 7.09 11.90 6.02
C TYR A 92 6.70 10.42 6.07
N THR A 93 5.48 10.09 5.63
CA THR A 93 4.85 8.77 5.81
C THR A 93 3.57 8.64 4.97
N TYR A 94 2.93 7.46 4.94
CA TYR A 94 1.52 7.36 4.55
C TYR A 94 0.63 7.98 5.63
N LEU A 95 -0.38 8.73 5.23
CA LEU A 95 -1.30 9.42 6.15
C LEU A 95 -2.74 8.92 6.05
N HIS A 96 -3.29 8.78 4.85
CA HIS A 96 -4.70 8.38 4.63
C HIS A 96 -5.70 9.21 5.44
N LEU A 97 -5.66 10.54 5.30
CA LEU A 97 -6.35 11.49 6.18
C LEU A 97 -7.89 11.49 6.03
N ALA A 98 -8.41 11.35 4.80
CA ALA A 98 -9.84 11.46 4.54
C ALA A 98 -10.69 10.46 5.37
N PRO A 99 -10.33 9.17 5.50
CA PRO A 99 -11.08 8.23 6.32
C PRO A 99 -10.84 8.37 7.84
N ASP A 100 -9.92 9.21 8.29
CA ASP A 100 -9.58 9.38 9.71
C ASP A 100 -9.63 10.86 10.15
N PRO A 101 -10.84 11.38 10.45
CA PRO A 101 -11.01 12.77 10.91
C PRO A 101 -10.30 13.10 12.23
N GLU A 102 -10.11 12.11 13.11
CA GLU A 102 -9.40 12.31 14.38
C GLU A 102 -7.92 12.56 14.13
N GLN A 103 -7.26 11.69 13.35
CA GLN A 103 -5.89 11.88 12.95
C GLN A 103 -5.69 13.24 12.25
N THR A 104 -6.59 13.60 11.35
CA THR A 104 -6.49 14.87 10.62
C THR A 104 -6.52 16.07 11.58
N ARG A 105 -7.43 16.07 12.56
CA ARG A 105 -7.50 17.13 13.60
C ARG A 105 -6.24 17.20 14.45
N ASP A 106 -5.71 16.04 14.86
CA ASP A 106 -4.50 16.00 15.67
C ASP A 106 -3.28 16.52 14.91
N LEU A 107 -3.14 16.16 13.63
CA LEU A 107 -2.05 16.65 12.79
C LEU A 107 -2.15 18.17 12.54
N ILE A 108 -3.35 18.69 12.33
CA ILE A 108 -3.60 20.13 12.25
C ILE A 108 -3.16 20.81 13.57
N ALA A 109 -3.60 20.27 14.70
CA ALA A 109 -3.27 20.83 16.03
C ALA A 109 -1.79 20.78 16.37
N SER A 110 -1.04 19.79 15.85
CA SER A 110 0.40 19.64 16.09
C SER A 110 1.27 20.75 15.48
N GLY A 111 0.78 21.43 14.46
CA GLY A 111 1.55 22.40 13.68
C GLY A 111 2.71 21.79 12.88
N ALA A 112 2.77 20.47 12.75
CA ALA A 112 3.77 19.77 11.97
C ALA A 112 3.56 19.97 10.46
N THR A 113 4.64 19.74 9.69
CA THR A 113 4.62 19.70 8.22
C THR A 113 4.50 18.25 7.77
N CYS A 114 3.32 17.86 7.29
CA CYS A 114 3.01 16.46 6.98
C CYS A 114 3.03 16.22 5.47
N ILE A 115 3.97 15.40 5.00
CA ILE A 115 4.16 15.04 3.60
C ILE A 115 3.73 13.58 3.44
N ALA A 116 2.62 13.36 2.74
CA ALA A 116 2.00 12.05 2.53
C ALA A 116 2.60 11.34 1.32
N TYR A 117 3.01 10.09 1.48
CA TYR A 117 3.53 9.28 0.38
C TYR A 117 2.51 9.07 -0.74
N GLU A 118 1.26 8.80 -0.36
CA GLU A 118 0.18 8.44 -1.29
C GLU A 118 -0.31 9.57 -2.18
N THR A 119 0.09 10.81 -1.91
CA THR A 119 -0.32 11.97 -2.72
C THR A 119 0.83 12.55 -3.55
N VAL A 120 2.06 12.07 -3.37
CA VAL A 120 3.19 12.40 -4.27
C VAL A 120 2.89 11.83 -5.65
N THR A 121 3.01 12.67 -6.69
CA THR A 121 2.72 12.31 -8.08
C THR A 121 3.99 12.12 -8.92
N ASP A 122 3.83 11.74 -10.17
CA ASP A 122 4.86 11.79 -11.21
C ASP A 122 4.34 12.49 -12.47
N ALA A 123 5.22 12.71 -13.44
CA ALA A 123 4.88 13.41 -14.69
C ALA A 123 3.81 12.68 -15.54
N SER A 124 3.54 11.41 -15.27
CA SER A 124 2.49 10.64 -15.92
C SER A 124 1.15 10.68 -15.17
N GLY A 125 1.08 11.39 -14.03
CA GLY A 125 -0.07 11.38 -13.12
C GLY A 125 -0.14 10.13 -12.25
N GLY A 126 0.92 9.31 -12.23
CA GLY A 126 1.03 8.15 -11.35
C GLY A 126 1.36 8.54 -9.91
N LEU A 127 1.29 7.54 -9.01
CA LEU A 127 1.59 7.66 -7.57
C LEU A 127 2.84 6.82 -7.26
N PRO A 128 4.05 7.34 -7.50
CA PRO A 128 5.29 6.58 -7.46
C PRO A 128 5.61 6.00 -6.09
N LEU A 129 5.22 6.66 -5.00
CA LEU A 129 5.49 6.17 -3.65
C LEU A 129 4.43 5.16 -3.16
N LEU A 130 3.24 5.12 -3.78
CA LEU A 130 2.21 4.10 -3.52
C LEU A 130 2.43 2.84 -4.38
N LYS A 131 3.01 3.00 -5.57
CA LYS A 131 3.21 1.92 -6.54
C LYS A 131 3.89 0.66 -5.98
N PRO A 132 4.98 0.73 -5.18
CA PRO A 132 5.61 -0.47 -4.60
C PRO A 132 4.66 -1.28 -3.73
N MET A 133 3.81 -0.64 -2.94
CA MET A 133 2.85 -1.35 -2.10
C MET A 133 1.75 -2.02 -2.94
N SER A 134 1.33 -1.39 -4.01
CA SER A 134 0.41 -1.99 -5.00
C SER A 134 1.04 -3.19 -5.70
N GLN A 135 2.34 -3.15 -6.00
CA GLN A 135 3.08 -4.28 -6.58
C GLN A 135 3.15 -5.46 -5.59
N VAL A 136 3.50 -5.18 -4.33
CA VAL A 136 3.56 -6.21 -3.28
C VAL A 136 2.17 -6.81 -3.04
N ALA A 137 1.13 -5.98 -2.91
CA ALA A 137 -0.24 -6.46 -2.69
C ALA A 137 -0.73 -7.37 -3.83
N GLY A 138 -0.47 -6.97 -5.09
CA GLY A 138 -0.81 -7.79 -6.25
C GLY A 138 -0.12 -9.16 -6.25
N ARG A 139 1.18 -9.20 -5.95
CA ARG A 139 1.93 -10.45 -5.85
C ARG A 139 1.44 -11.32 -4.69
N MET A 140 1.24 -10.70 -3.55
CA MET A 140 0.78 -11.39 -2.34
C MET A 140 -0.64 -11.94 -2.48
N SER A 141 -1.52 -11.30 -3.27
CA SER A 141 -2.88 -11.79 -3.51
C SER A 141 -2.90 -13.21 -4.08
N ILE A 142 -1.92 -13.56 -4.90
CA ILE A 142 -1.79 -14.92 -5.46
C ILE A 142 -1.25 -15.90 -4.42
N GLN A 143 -0.29 -15.50 -3.60
CA GLN A 143 0.23 -16.33 -2.51
C GLN A 143 -0.88 -16.64 -1.49
N ALA A 144 -1.62 -15.62 -1.05
CA ALA A 144 -2.75 -15.78 -0.12
C ALA A 144 -3.90 -16.58 -0.74
N GLY A 145 -4.23 -16.31 -2.01
CA GLY A 145 -5.26 -17.02 -2.75
C GLY A 145 -4.93 -18.49 -2.96
N ALA A 146 -3.67 -18.83 -3.25
CA ALA A 146 -3.21 -20.21 -3.38
C ALA A 146 -3.36 -20.98 -2.07
N THR A 147 -2.96 -20.38 -0.94
CA THR A 147 -3.13 -20.98 0.39
C THR A 147 -4.62 -21.15 0.73
N ALA A 148 -5.45 -20.14 0.45
CA ALA A 148 -6.89 -20.21 0.71
C ALA A 148 -7.62 -21.28 -0.14
N LEU A 149 -7.06 -21.69 -1.29
CA LEU A 149 -7.59 -22.80 -2.11
C LEU A 149 -7.37 -24.17 -1.49
N GLU A 150 -6.50 -24.32 -0.49
CA GLU A 150 -6.26 -25.57 0.19
C GLU A 150 -7.48 -26.00 1.03
N LYS A 151 -7.68 -27.33 1.17
CA LYS A 151 -8.82 -27.87 1.92
C LYS A 151 -8.86 -27.44 3.38
N ALA A 152 -7.69 -27.32 4.01
CA ALA A 152 -7.57 -26.90 5.41
C ALA A 152 -8.10 -25.48 5.66
N HIS A 153 -8.13 -24.65 4.63
CA HIS A 153 -8.61 -23.24 4.67
C HIS A 153 -10.03 -23.04 4.11
N GLY A 154 -10.77 -24.15 3.88
CA GLY A 154 -12.12 -24.11 3.31
C GLY A 154 -12.15 -24.06 1.79
N GLY A 155 -11.00 -24.02 1.13
CA GLY A 155 -10.85 -24.01 -0.31
C GLY A 155 -11.27 -25.32 -0.98
N ARG A 156 -11.35 -25.29 -2.32
CA ARG A 156 -11.80 -26.45 -3.10
C ARG A 156 -10.74 -27.52 -3.33
N GLY A 157 -9.49 -27.32 -2.87
CA GLY A 157 -8.38 -28.26 -3.00
C GLY A 157 -7.80 -28.29 -4.41
N VAL A 158 -7.57 -27.13 -5.01
CA VAL A 158 -7.02 -26.97 -6.37
C VAL A 158 -5.64 -26.35 -6.29
N LEU A 159 -4.66 -26.93 -6.97
CA LEU A 159 -3.33 -26.39 -7.14
C LEU A 159 -3.31 -25.39 -8.31
N LEU A 160 -2.75 -24.20 -8.14
CA LEU A 160 -2.78 -23.16 -9.17
C LEU A 160 -2.23 -23.61 -10.52
N GLY A 161 -1.06 -24.25 -10.53
CA GLY A 161 -0.41 -24.69 -11.78
C GLY A 161 -0.87 -26.05 -12.29
N GLY A 162 -1.78 -26.74 -11.57
CA GLY A 162 -2.09 -28.15 -11.87
C GLY A 162 -0.87 -29.08 -11.77
N VAL A 163 -0.97 -30.25 -12.36
CA VAL A 163 0.17 -31.19 -12.55
C VAL A 163 -0.01 -31.90 -13.90
N PRO A 164 1.00 -32.60 -14.45
CA PRO A 164 0.83 -33.35 -15.68
C PRO A 164 -0.41 -34.25 -15.66
N GLY A 165 -1.30 -34.04 -16.63
CA GLY A 165 -2.59 -34.74 -16.72
C GLY A 165 -3.75 -34.10 -15.91
N VAL A 166 -3.51 -33.04 -15.13
CA VAL A 166 -4.54 -32.28 -14.39
C VAL A 166 -4.44 -30.80 -14.76
N LEU A 167 -5.55 -30.22 -15.19
CA LEU A 167 -5.60 -28.81 -15.61
C LEU A 167 -5.28 -27.86 -14.46
N PRO A 168 -4.65 -26.70 -14.74
CA PRO A 168 -4.41 -25.66 -13.77
C PRO A 168 -5.72 -25.00 -13.30
N ALA A 169 -5.63 -24.27 -12.17
CA ALA A 169 -6.71 -23.44 -11.68
C ALA A 169 -7.00 -22.27 -12.63
N LYS A 170 -8.27 -21.90 -12.74
CA LYS A 170 -8.71 -20.69 -13.44
C LYS A 170 -8.61 -19.48 -12.49
N VAL A 171 -7.72 -18.55 -12.80
CA VAL A 171 -7.51 -17.30 -12.04
C VAL A 171 -8.07 -16.13 -12.85
N VAL A 172 -8.97 -15.39 -12.25
CA VAL A 172 -9.59 -14.19 -12.82
C VAL A 172 -9.09 -12.97 -12.07
N VAL A 173 -8.50 -12.02 -12.80
CA VAL A 173 -8.03 -10.75 -12.25
C VAL A 173 -8.92 -9.62 -12.76
N ILE A 174 -9.60 -8.92 -11.86
CA ILE A 174 -10.50 -7.81 -12.18
C ILE A 174 -9.76 -6.50 -11.96
N GLY A 175 -9.41 -5.82 -13.05
CA GLY A 175 -8.56 -4.62 -13.08
C GLY A 175 -7.14 -4.94 -13.54
N GLY A 176 -6.68 -4.27 -14.60
CA GLY A 176 -5.35 -4.44 -15.21
C GLY A 176 -4.31 -3.40 -14.78
N GLY A 177 -4.58 -2.65 -13.71
CA GLY A 177 -3.65 -1.68 -13.13
C GLY A 177 -2.44 -2.32 -12.46
N VAL A 178 -1.70 -1.57 -11.64
CA VAL A 178 -0.46 -2.06 -10.99
C VAL A 178 -0.70 -3.33 -10.18
N VAL A 179 -1.76 -3.37 -9.37
CA VAL A 179 -2.13 -4.55 -8.56
C VAL A 179 -2.43 -5.75 -9.46
N GLY A 180 -3.34 -5.58 -10.41
CA GLY A 180 -3.79 -6.68 -11.28
C GLY A 180 -2.70 -7.20 -12.20
N PHE A 181 -1.86 -6.31 -12.75
CA PHE A 181 -0.68 -6.72 -13.52
C PHE A 181 0.23 -7.64 -12.71
N ASN A 182 0.56 -7.26 -11.47
CA ASN A 182 1.44 -8.05 -10.60
C ASN A 182 0.78 -9.36 -10.14
N ALA A 183 -0.52 -9.35 -9.88
CA ALA A 183 -1.28 -10.57 -9.59
C ALA A 183 -1.24 -11.53 -10.79
N ALA A 184 -1.57 -11.04 -11.98
CA ALA A 184 -1.54 -11.85 -13.20
C ALA A 184 -0.14 -12.41 -13.52
N GLN A 185 0.91 -11.61 -13.29
CA GLN A 185 2.30 -12.04 -13.49
C GLN A 185 2.66 -13.22 -12.58
N MET A 186 2.25 -13.16 -11.30
CA MET A 186 2.51 -14.27 -10.37
C MET A 186 1.68 -15.50 -10.70
N ALA A 187 0.38 -15.33 -11.01
CA ALA A 187 -0.49 -16.45 -11.36
C ALA A 187 -0.02 -17.17 -12.64
N ALA A 188 0.34 -16.42 -13.68
CA ALA A 188 0.91 -16.97 -14.91
C ALA A 188 2.27 -17.64 -14.68
N GLY A 189 3.11 -17.05 -13.81
CA GLY A 189 4.39 -17.63 -13.41
C GLY A 189 4.25 -18.97 -12.67
N LEU A 190 3.15 -19.17 -11.94
CA LEU A 190 2.81 -20.45 -11.27
C LEU A 190 2.11 -21.44 -12.23
N GLY A 191 1.86 -21.07 -13.48
CA GLY A 191 1.25 -21.95 -14.47
C GLY A 191 -0.29 -21.99 -14.43
N ALA A 192 -0.95 -21.04 -13.77
CA ALA A 192 -2.41 -20.95 -13.74
C ALA A 192 -2.98 -20.53 -15.12
N ASP A 193 -4.26 -20.88 -15.37
CA ASP A 193 -5.04 -20.36 -16.50
C ASP A 193 -5.60 -18.99 -16.14
N VAL A 194 -4.93 -17.91 -16.60
CA VAL A 194 -5.19 -16.53 -16.18
C VAL A 194 -6.03 -15.78 -17.20
N THR A 195 -7.08 -15.10 -16.72
CA THR A 195 -7.86 -14.12 -17.48
C THR A 195 -7.89 -12.78 -16.74
N ILE A 196 -7.50 -11.71 -17.44
CA ILE A 196 -7.48 -10.33 -16.90
C ILE A 196 -8.63 -9.55 -17.52
N LEU A 197 -9.45 -8.92 -16.68
CA LEU A 197 -10.54 -8.04 -17.11
C LEU A 197 -10.19 -6.58 -16.84
N ASP A 198 -10.32 -5.73 -17.85
CA ASP A 198 -10.23 -4.28 -17.71
C ASP A 198 -11.24 -3.57 -18.63
N ARG A 199 -11.59 -2.33 -18.31
CA ARG A 199 -12.50 -1.50 -19.11
C ARG A 199 -11.76 -0.62 -20.11
N ASN A 200 -10.44 -0.47 -19.95
CA ASN A 200 -9.61 0.35 -20.82
C ASN A 200 -8.94 -0.51 -21.91
N PRO A 201 -9.29 -0.32 -23.20
CA PRO A 201 -8.68 -1.09 -24.29
C PRO A 201 -7.15 -0.93 -24.39
N GLU A 202 -6.61 0.25 -24.07
CA GLU A 202 -5.15 0.47 -24.11
C GLU A 202 -4.43 -0.35 -23.02
N VAL A 203 -5.06 -0.51 -21.83
CA VAL A 203 -4.55 -1.38 -20.78
C VAL A 203 -4.58 -2.84 -21.25
N LEU A 204 -5.68 -3.28 -21.86
CA LEU A 204 -5.82 -4.63 -22.39
C LEU A 204 -4.78 -4.93 -23.49
N GLU A 205 -4.53 -3.96 -24.36
CA GLU A 205 -3.49 -4.09 -25.41
C GLU A 205 -2.09 -4.27 -24.81
N LYS A 206 -1.70 -3.41 -23.85
CA LYS A 206 -0.40 -3.51 -23.16
C LYS A 206 -0.26 -4.84 -22.42
N LEU A 207 -1.32 -5.30 -21.76
CA LEU A 207 -1.33 -6.61 -21.10
C LEU A 207 -1.21 -7.75 -22.11
N GLY A 208 -1.94 -7.68 -23.24
CA GLY A 208 -1.86 -8.66 -24.31
C GLY A 208 -0.45 -8.79 -24.88
N MET A 209 0.21 -7.66 -25.15
CA MET A 209 1.59 -7.64 -25.61
C MET A 209 2.57 -8.22 -24.57
N TYR A 210 2.39 -7.90 -23.29
CA TYR A 210 3.30 -8.36 -22.23
C TYR A 210 3.13 -9.85 -21.92
N PHE A 211 1.89 -10.31 -21.78
CA PHE A 211 1.63 -11.69 -21.38
C PHE A 211 1.63 -12.66 -22.54
N GLU A 212 1.40 -12.19 -23.77
CA GLU A 212 1.27 -13.03 -24.96
C GLU A 212 0.24 -14.16 -24.73
N ALA A 213 0.62 -15.42 -24.91
CA ALA A 213 -0.25 -16.57 -24.66
C ALA A 213 -0.35 -16.99 -23.17
N ARG A 214 0.42 -16.36 -22.27
CA ARG A 214 0.48 -16.75 -20.84
C ARG A 214 -0.70 -16.24 -20.02
N ALA A 215 -1.42 -15.24 -20.50
CA ALA A 215 -2.66 -14.77 -19.92
C ALA A 215 -3.58 -14.24 -21.01
N LYS A 216 -4.89 -14.41 -20.80
CA LYS A 216 -5.93 -13.90 -21.67
C LYS A 216 -6.37 -12.53 -21.19
N THR A 217 -6.73 -11.64 -22.10
CA THR A 217 -7.37 -10.36 -21.78
C THR A 217 -8.80 -10.37 -22.24
N ARG A 218 -9.70 -9.75 -21.47
CA ARG A 218 -11.12 -9.66 -21.78
C ARG A 218 -11.69 -8.31 -21.35
N PHE A 219 -12.55 -7.71 -22.17
CA PHE A 219 -13.20 -6.46 -21.83
C PHE A 219 -14.15 -6.64 -20.63
N SER A 220 -14.03 -5.79 -19.61
CA SER A 220 -14.82 -5.87 -18.38
C SER A 220 -16.20 -5.24 -18.59
N ASN A 221 -17.18 -6.07 -18.96
CA ASN A 221 -18.59 -5.76 -18.93
C ASN A 221 -19.31 -6.78 -18.02
N ARG A 222 -20.59 -6.53 -17.74
CA ARG A 222 -21.36 -7.34 -16.80
C ARG A 222 -21.45 -8.82 -17.22
N ALA A 223 -21.62 -9.10 -18.52
CA ALA A 223 -21.74 -10.47 -19.04
C ALA A 223 -20.42 -11.23 -18.94
N ASN A 224 -19.33 -10.61 -19.43
CA ASN A 224 -17.99 -11.21 -19.39
C ASN A 224 -17.52 -11.45 -17.96
N LEU A 225 -17.83 -10.51 -17.06
CA LEU A 225 -17.48 -10.64 -15.64
C LEU A 225 -18.23 -11.83 -15.00
N ALA A 226 -19.53 -11.92 -15.19
CA ALA A 226 -20.35 -13.01 -14.64
C ALA A 226 -19.88 -14.38 -15.14
N GLU A 227 -19.61 -14.52 -16.44
CA GLU A 227 -19.08 -15.75 -17.03
C GLU A 227 -17.72 -16.15 -16.42
N CYS A 228 -16.76 -15.19 -16.38
CA CYS A 228 -15.44 -15.47 -15.83
C CYS A 228 -15.51 -15.85 -14.35
N VAL A 229 -16.30 -15.13 -13.54
CA VAL A 229 -16.42 -15.37 -12.10
C VAL A 229 -17.05 -16.76 -11.83
N ALA A 230 -18.08 -17.17 -12.59
CA ALA A 230 -18.70 -18.48 -12.45
C ALA A 230 -17.72 -19.64 -12.70
N GLU A 231 -16.75 -19.46 -13.61
CA GLU A 231 -15.76 -20.47 -13.93
C GLU A 231 -14.48 -20.42 -13.09
N ALA A 232 -14.29 -19.35 -12.31
CA ALA A 232 -13.07 -19.13 -11.57
C ALA A 232 -12.89 -20.13 -10.41
N ASP A 233 -11.64 -20.43 -10.11
CA ASP A 233 -11.20 -21.07 -8.87
C ASP A 233 -10.68 -20.00 -7.90
N LEU A 234 -10.05 -18.92 -8.44
CA LEU A 234 -9.55 -17.78 -7.70
C LEU A 234 -9.90 -16.48 -8.44
N VAL A 235 -10.48 -15.53 -7.74
CA VAL A 235 -10.76 -14.18 -8.27
C VAL A 235 -9.99 -13.15 -7.45
N ILE A 236 -9.27 -12.26 -8.14
CA ILE A 236 -8.55 -11.14 -7.54
C ILE A 236 -9.27 -9.83 -7.88
N GLY A 237 -9.74 -9.14 -6.85
CA GLY A 237 -10.28 -7.79 -6.95
C GLY A 237 -9.16 -6.76 -6.90
N ALA A 238 -8.84 -6.16 -8.04
CA ALA A 238 -7.69 -5.27 -8.22
C ALA A 238 -8.06 -3.89 -8.79
N VAL A 239 -9.31 -3.47 -8.62
CA VAL A 239 -9.79 -2.16 -9.10
C VAL A 239 -9.62 -1.13 -8.00
N LEU A 240 -8.80 -0.13 -8.28
CA LEU A 240 -8.56 1.02 -7.42
C LEU A 240 -8.94 2.29 -8.19
N ILE A 241 -9.78 3.13 -7.58
CA ILE A 241 -10.11 4.46 -8.08
C ILE A 241 -9.48 5.47 -7.12
N PRO A 242 -8.45 6.24 -7.54
CA PRO A 242 -7.82 7.22 -6.67
C PRO A 242 -8.84 8.19 -6.07
N GLY A 243 -8.85 8.33 -4.74
CA GLY A 243 -9.73 9.26 -4.04
C GLY A 243 -11.23 8.89 -4.00
N ALA A 244 -11.62 7.66 -4.41
CA ALA A 244 -13.00 7.22 -4.38
C ALA A 244 -13.14 5.78 -3.88
N ALA A 245 -14.35 5.41 -3.43
CA ALA A 245 -14.67 4.03 -3.07
C ALA A 245 -14.58 3.11 -4.30
N ALA A 246 -14.11 1.89 -4.08
CA ALA A 246 -14.09 0.88 -5.13
C ALA A 246 -15.52 0.51 -5.58
N PRO A 247 -15.77 0.36 -6.88
CA PRO A 247 -17.08 -0.06 -7.38
C PRO A 247 -17.33 -1.53 -7.01
N LYS A 248 -18.56 -1.87 -6.61
CA LYS A 248 -18.97 -3.26 -6.34
C LYS A 248 -19.19 -3.99 -7.65
N LEU A 249 -18.20 -4.77 -8.09
CA LEU A 249 -18.18 -5.45 -9.40
C LEU A 249 -18.71 -6.88 -9.32
N VAL A 250 -18.40 -7.63 -8.26
CA VAL A 250 -18.94 -8.97 -8.03
C VAL A 250 -20.07 -8.87 -7.02
N SER A 251 -21.29 -9.16 -7.46
CA SER A 251 -22.49 -9.12 -6.62
C SER A 251 -22.65 -10.40 -5.79
N ALA A 252 -23.46 -10.34 -4.72
CA ALA A 252 -23.82 -11.50 -3.92
C ALA A 252 -24.50 -12.61 -4.75
N ASP A 253 -25.27 -12.24 -5.77
CA ASP A 253 -25.89 -13.23 -6.66
C ASP A 253 -24.88 -13.97 -7.53
N MET A 254 -23.78 -13.33 -7.94
CA MET A 254 -22.70 -14.00 -8.67
C MET A 254 -22.05 -15.10 -7.85
N LEU A 255 -21.95 -14.95 -6.52
CA LEU A 255 -21.38 -15.99 -5.65
C LEU A 255 -22.13 -17.32 -5.75
N LYS A 256 -23.45 -17.26 -5.96
CA LYS A 256 -24.29 -18.47 -6.11
C LYS A 256 -23.93 -19.29 -7.35
N THR A 257 -23.32 -18.66 -8.36
CA THR A 257 -22.90 -19.31 -9.60
C THR A 257 -21.46 -19.83 -9.53
N MET A 258 -20.69 -19.42 -8.53
CA MET A 258 -19.30 -19.82 -8.36
C MET A 258 -19.17 -21.27 -7.87
N LYS A 259 -18.02 -21.84 -8.15
CA LYS A 259 -17.67 -23.18 -7.65
C LYS A 259 -17.47 -23.15 -6.13
N LYS A 260 -18.09 -24.08 -5.40
CA LYS A 260 -17.91 -24.17 -3.94
C LYS A 260 -16.43 -24.35 -3.56
N GLY A 261 -15.97 -23.60 -2.58
CA GLY A 261 -14.59 -23.52 -2.18
C GLY A 261 -13.69 -22.68 -3.10
N ALA A 262 -14.26 -21.98 -4.10
CA ALA A 262 -13.53 -20.95 -4.81
C ALA A 262 -13.17 -19.79 -3.87
N VAL A 263 -12.15 -19.01 -4.24
CA VAL A 263 -11.57 -17.96 -3.39
C VAL A 263 -11.73 -16.60 -4.04
N LEU A 264 -12.15 -15.62 -3.26
CA LEU A 264 -12.14 -14.19 -3.59
C LEU A 264 -11.07 -13.49 -2.76
N VAL A 265 -10.10 -12.84 -3.40
CA VAL A 265 -9.12 -11.97 -2.73
C VAL A 265 -9.41 -10.53 -3.13
N ASP A 266 -9.83 -9.72 -2.16
CA ASP A 266 -10.15 -8.31 -2.40
C ASP A 266 -8.99 -7.42 -1.98
N VAL A 267 -8.14 -7.04 -2.95
CA VAL A 267 -7.01 -6.16 -2.70
C VAL A 267 -7.45 -4.69 -2.55
N ALA A 268 -8.64 -4.35 -3.05
CA ALA A 268 -9.22 -3.01 -2.94
C ALA A 268 -9.94 -2.78 -1.59
N ILE A 269 -9.79 -3.68 -0.63
CA ILE A 269 -10.53 -3.65 0.64
C ILE A 269 -10.33 -2.34 1.42
N ASP A 270 -9.14 -1.75 1.37
CA ASP A 270 -8.85 -0.47 2.03
C ASP A 270 -9.72 0.70 1.49
N GLN A 271 -10.32 0.52 0.30
CA GLN A 271 -11.27 1.46 -0.32
C GLN A 271 -12.70 0.89 -0.35
N GLY A 272 -13.05 0.04 0.61
CA GLY A 272 -14.36 -0.57 0.75
C GLY A 272 -14.55 -1.87 -0.03
N GLY A 273 -13.55 -2.31 -0.81
CA GLY A 273 -13.58 -3.55 -1.58
C GLY A 273 -14.44 -3.50 -2.85
N CYS A 274 -14.08 -4.30 -3.83
CA CYS A 274 -14.79 -4.39 -5.10
C CYS A 274 -15.78 -5.59 -5.21
N PHE A 275 -15.97 -6.34 -4.14
CA PHE A 275 -17.03 -7.34 -4.03
C PHE A 275 -18.12 -6.87 -3.07
N GLU A 276 -19.39 -7.13 -3.40
CA GLU A 276 -20.53 -6.71 -2.57
C GLU A 276 -20.45 -7.32 -1.15
N THR A 277 -19.94 -8.56 -1.06
CA THR A 277 -19.80 -9.33 0.18
C THR A 277 -18.50 -9.08 0.92
N SER A 278 -17.62 -8.17 0.44
CA SER A 278 -16.35 -7.87 1.10
C SER A 278 -16.54 -7.06 2.37
N HIS A 279 -15.88 -7.51 3.43
CA HIS A 279 -15.60 -6.71 4.63
C HIS A 279 -14.15 -6.94 5.08
N ALA A 280 -13.55 -5.92 5.69
CA ALA A 280 -12.15 -5.95 6.06
C ALA A 280 -11.87 -7.04 7.11
N THR A 281 -10.77 -7.77 6.90
CA THR A 281 -10.22 -8.75 7.83
C THR A 281 -8.80 -8.35 8.26
N THR A 282 -8.22 -9.12 9.17
CA THR A 282 -6.87 -8.88 9.70
C THR A 282 -5.96 -10.05 9.37
N HIS A 283 -4.66 -9.88 9.56
CA HIS A 283 -3.69 -10.98 9.41
C HIS A 283 -3.88 -12.12 10.43
N ALA A 284 -4.51 -11.84 11.58
CA ALA A 284 -4.82 -12.85 12.60
C ALA A 284 -5.99 -13.75 12.17
N GLU A 285 -7.02 -13.17 11.56
CA GLU A 285 -8.20 -13.86 11.04
C GLU A 285 -8.42 -13.44 9.59
N PRO A 286 -7.66 -13.99 8.62
CA PRO A 286 -7.56 -13.44 7.29
C PRO A 286 -8.74 -13.77 6.37
N THR A 287 -9.52 -14.82 6.70
CA THR A 287 -10.57 -15.33 5.82
C THR A 287 -11.89 -15.54 6.53
N TYR A 288 -12.97 -15.48 5.73
CA TYR A 288 -14.32 -15.89 6.12
C TYR A 288 -15.02 -16.56 4.94
N ILE A 289 -16.13 -17.24 5.18
CA ILE A 289 -16.86 -17.98 4.14
C ILE A 289 -18.29 -17.45 4.04
N ILE A 290 -18.71 -17.08 2.82
CA ILE A 290 -20.10 -16.73 2.48
C ILE A 290 -20.54 -17.63 1.31
N ASP A 291 -21.69 -18.28 1.44
CA ASP A 291 -22.26 -19.18 0.42
C ASP A 291 -21.28 -20.25 -0.09
N GLY A 292 -20.35 -20.69 0.80
CA GLY A 292 -19.31 -21.66 0.47
C GLY A 292 -18.16 -21.13 -0.39
N ILE A 293 -18.02 -19.81 -0.49
CA ILE A 293 -16.91 -19.11 -1.14
C ILE A 293 -16.04 -18.48 -0.09
N VAL A 294 -14.73 -18.75 -0.15
CA VAL A 294 -13.73 -18.20 0.77
C VAL A 294 -13.40 -16.77 0.38
N HIS A 295 -13.45 -15.85 1.33
CA HIS A 295 -13.06 -14.46 1.16
C HIS A 295 -11.79 -14.18 1.93
N TYR A 296 -10.79 -13.60 1.26
CA TYR A 296 -9.58 -13.03 1.85
C TYR A 296 -9.60 -11.52 1.61
N CYS A 297 -9.83 -10.75 2.66
CA CYS A 297 -10.04 -9.31 2.58
C CYS A 297 -9.17 -8.57 3.61
N VAL A 298 -7.91 -8.99 3.75
CA VAL A 298 -6.99 -8.41 4.73
C VAL A 298 -6.60 -7.00 4.33
N ALA A 299 -6.92 -6.04 5.19
CA ALA A 299 -6.40 -4.68 5.08
C ALA A 299 -4.88 -4.67 5.32
N ASN A 300 -4.16 -3.82 4.58
CA ASN A 300 -2.70 -3.72 4.70
C ASN A 300 -1.96 -5.03 4.35
N MET A 301 -2.34 -5.71 3.28
CA MET A 301 -1.66 -6.93 2.81
C MET A 301 -0.12 -6.82 2.78
N PRO A 302 0.50 -5.70 2.31
CA PRO A 302 1.96 -5.56 2.28
C PRO A 302 2.65 -5.67 3.64
N GLY A 303 1.94 -5.42 4.75
CA GLY A 303 2.47 -5.56 6.11
C GLY A 303 2.90 -6.99 6.46
N ALA A 304 2.24 -8.01 5.89
CA ALA A 304 2.59 -9.41 6.13
C ALA A 304 3.96 -9.82 5.56
N VAL A 305 4.45 -9.12 4.56
CA VAL A 305 5.77 -9.36 3.94
C VAL A 305 6.69 -8.15 4.16
N ALA A 306 6.83 -7.80 5.43
CA ALA A 306 7.44 -6.55 5.88
C ALA A 306 8.83 -6.29 5.30
N ARG A 307 9.69 -7.33 5.22
CA ARG A 307 11.04 -7.17 4.64
C ARG A 307 10.97 -6.73 3.18
N THR A 308 10.24 -7.44 2.33
CA THR A 308 10.08 -7.07 0.91
C THR A 308 9.47 -5.67 0.76
N SER A 309 8.42 -5.39 1.53
CA SER A 309 7.69 -4.13 1.49
C SER A 309 8.53 -2.94 1.92
N THR A 310 9.32 -3.09 2.98
CA THR A 310 10.20 -2.02 3.47
C THR A 310 11.26 -1.66 2.44
N TYR A 311 11.98 -2.64 1.90
CA TYR A 311 13.00 -2.38 0.88
C TYR A 311 12.39 -1.77 -0.39
N ALA A 312 11.26 -2.29 -0.86
CA ALA A 312 10.58 -1.74 -2.03
C ALA A 312 10.13 -0.28 -1.82
N LEU A 313 9.65 0.05 -0.60
CA LEU A 313 9.24 1.40 -0.25
C LEU A 313 10.45 2.34 -0.13
N ASN A 314 11.49 1.94 0.60
CA ASN A 314 12.69 2.76 0.79
C ASN A 314 13.38 3.11 -0.54
N ASN A 315 13.38 2.22 -1.52
CA ASN A 315 13.94 2.50 -2.84
C ASN A 315 13.31 3.72 -3.54
N VAL A 316 12.06 4.05 -3.22
CA VAL A 316 11.34 5.19 -3.81
C VAL A 316 11.20 6.38 -2.86
N THR A 317 11.20 6.16 -1.54
CA THR A 317 11.05 7.24 -0.56
C THR A 317 12.37 7.92 -0.22
N LEU A 318 13.49 7.18 -0.21
CA LEU A 318 14.81 7.70 0.15
C LEU A 318 15.27 8.88 -0.71
N PRO A 319 15.11 8.89 -2.05
CA PRO A 319 15.52 10.05 -2.85
C PRO A 319 14.82 11.35 -2.45
N HIS A 320 13.55 11.27 -2.07
CA HIS A 320 12.80 12.43 -1.58
C HIS A 320 13.20 12.81 -0.15
N ALA A 321 13.41 11.82 0.73
CA ALA A 321 13.90 12.07 2.09
C ALA A 321 15.26 12.78 2.08
N LEU A 322 16.19 12.35 1.23
CA LEU A 322 17.49 13.01 1.03
C LEU A 322 17.30 14.45 0.55
N ARG A 323 16.49 14.67 -0.48
CA ARG A 323 16.21 16.02 -1.00
C ARG A 323 15.63 16.94 0.07
N ILE A 324 14.68 16.45 0.88
CA ILE A 324 14.11 17.21 2.00
C ILE A 324 15.18 17.50 3.06
N ALA A 325 16.03 16.53 3.36
CA ALA A 325 17.08 16.68 4.35
C ALA A 325 18.17 17.68 3.93
N GLU A 326 18.55 17.68 2.66
CA GLU A 326 19.59 18.55 2.10
C GLU A 326 19.11 20.01 1.91
N LEU A 327 17.92 20.20 1.34
CA LEU A 327 17.44 21.53 0.93
C LEU A 327 16.53 22.17 1.98
N GLY A 328 16.06 21.40 2.98
CA GLY A 328 14.89 21.75 3.77
C GLY A 328 13.59 21.54 2.97
N TRP A 329 12.49 21.28 3.68
CA TRP A 329 11.24 20.90 3.04
C TRP A 329 10.69 21.97 2.07
N LYS A 330 10.78 23.27 2.39
CA LYS A 330 10.27 24.34 1.53
C LYS A 330 10.95 24.36 0.15
N ASP A 331 12.27 24.34 0.13
CA ASP A 331 13.04 24.38 -1.12
C ASP A 331 12.94 23.07 -1.89
N ALA A 332 12.85 21.93 -1.19
CA ALA A 332 12.61 20.63 -1.80
C ALA A 332 11.27 20.61 -2.55
N LEU A 333 10.19 21.09 -1.92
CA LEU A 333 8.86 21.13 -2.51
C LEU A 333 8.76 22.21 -3.62
N ARG A 334 9.40 23.36 -3.44
CA ARG A 334 9.43 24.42 -4.47
C ARG A 334 10.06 23.96 -5.78
N ARG A 335 11.08 23.10 -5.71
CA ARG A 335 11.80 22.57 -6.88
C ARG A 335 11.14 21.38 -7.53
N ASP A 336 10.18 20.77 -6.85
CA ASP A 336 9.53 19.53 -7.31
C ASP A 336 8.00 19.61 -7.09
N PRO A 337 7.24 20.00 -8.12
CA PRO A 337 5.78 20.13 -8.02
C PRO A 337 5.10 18.78 -7.74
N HIS A 338 5.74 17.68 -8.08
CA HIS A 338 5.23 16.34 -7.79
C HIS A 338 5.38 15.99 -6.30
N LEU A 339 6.49 16.37 -5.69
CA LEU A 339 6.68 16.24 -4.25
C LEU A 339 5.80 17.23 -3.48
N LEU A 340 5.55 18.45 -4.02
CA LEU A 340 4.64 19.43 -3.44
C LEU A 340 3.22 18.88 -3.28
N ALA A 341 2.76 18.06 -4.24
CA ALA A 341 1.47 17.36 -4.13
C ALA A 341 1.39 16.42 -2.90
N GLY A 342 2.54 16.06 -2.32
CA GLY A 342 2.63 15.29 -1.08
C GLY A 342 2.29 16.11 0.17
N LEU A 343 2.31 17.44 0.14
CA LEU A 343 2.03 18.26 1.30
C LEU A 343 0.54 18.23 1.64
N ASN A 344 0.19 17.61 2.76
CA ASN A 344 -1.20 17.42 3.17
C ASN A 344 -1.61 18.29 4.36
N VAL A 345 -0.68 18.56 5.28
CA VAL A 345 -0.90 19.46 6.43
C VAL A 345 0.34 20.34 6.61
N TRP A 346 0.12 21.63 6.85
CA TRP A 346 1.17 22.59 7.14
C TRP A 346 0.65 23.69 8.05
N ASP A 347 1.37 24.00 9.12
CA ASP A 347 1.10 25.13 10.02
C ASP A 347 -0.38 25.23 10.46
N GLY A 348 -0.94 24.11 10.88
CA GLY A 348 -2.33 24.02 11.34
C GLY A 348 -3.39 24.09 10.22
N LYS A 349 -3.01 23.90 8.95
CA LYS A 349 -3.90 23.99 7.78
C LYS A 349 -3.87 22.72 6.96
N VAL A 350 -5.00 22.38 6.34
CA VAL A 350 -5.08 21.30 5.34
C VAL A 350 -4.71 21.84 3.98
N THR A 351 -3.71 21.22 3.35
CA THR A 351 -3.15 21.65 2.06
C THR A 351 -3.43 20.66 0.92
N TYR A 352 -4.19 19.61 1.17
CA TYR A 352 -4.64 18.66 0.15
C TYR A 352 -6.15 18.77 -0.03
N LYS A 353 -6.56 19.22 -1.23
CA LYS A 353 -7.95 19.63 -1.51
C LYS A 353 -8.95 18.50 -1.26
N ALA A 354 -8.67 17.27 -1.68
CA ALA A 354 -9.59 16.16 -1.51
C ALA A 354 -9.89 15.87 -0.03
N VAL A 355 -8.88 15.95 0.86
CA VAL A 355 -9.06 15.79 2.30
C VAL A 355 -9.92 16.93 2.87
N ALA A 356 -9.67 18.16 2.45
CA ALA A 356 -10.46 19.30 2.90
C ALA A 356 -11.94 19.18 2.49
N ASP A 357 -12.19 18.80 1.24
CA ASP A 357 -13.54 18.60 0.71
C ASP A 357 -14.28 17.46 1.43
N ASP A 358 -13.63 16.30 1.62
CA ASP A 358 -14.23 15.12 2.27
C ASP A 358 -14.58 15.36 3.75
N LEU A 359 -13.75 16.14 4.45
CA LEU A 359 -13.93 16.41 5.86
C LEU A 359 -14.64 17.76 6.16
N GLY A 360 -14.98 18.53 5.12
CA GLY A 360 -15.60 19.85 5.27
C GLY A 360 -14.69 20.87 5.97
N LEU A 361 -13.37 20.77 5.77
CA LEU A 361 -12.37 21.63 6.40
C LEU A 361 -11.94 22.77 5.43
N PRO A 362 -11.44 23.91 5.96
CA PRO A 362 -10.85 24.96 5.14
C PRO A 362 -9.65 24.41 4.35
N TYR A 363 -9.59 24.72 3.06
CA TYR A 363 -8.48 24.38 2.19
C TYR A 363 -7.51 25.55 2.05
N THR A 364 -6.22 25.28 2.13
CA THR A 364 -5.14 26.21 1.81
C THR A 364 -4.28 25.60 0.71
N PRO A 365 -4.05 26.28 -0.44
CA PRO A 365 -3.17 25.75 -1.48
C PRO A 365 -1.77 25.43 -0.95
N ALA A 366 -1.20 24.31 -1.37
CA ALA A 366 0.14 23.90 -0.94
C ALA A 366 1.22 24.92 -1.38
N GLU A 367 0.98 25.64 -2.46
CA GLU A 367 1.83 26.72 -2.97
C GLU A 367 2.01 27.85 -1.97
N ASP A 368 0.99 28.15 -1.14
CA ASP A 368 1.07 29.18 -0.12
C ASP A 368 2.10 28.85 0.97
N ALA A 369 2.35 27.56 1.21
CA ALA A 369 3.32 27.08 2.19
C ALA A 369 4.77 27.31 1.76
N ILE A 370 5.02 27.37 0.46
CA ILE A 370 6.35 27.49 -0.15
C ILE A 370 6.62 28.89 -0.74
N ALA A 371 5.64 29.78 -0.65
CA ALA A 371 5.76 31.18 -1.09
C ALA A 371 6.85 31.94 -0.31
#